data_f70ef050e931176a532a571ff7980d2f
#
_entry.id   f70ef050e931176a532a571ff7980d2f
#
_cell.length_a   1.000
_cell.length_b   1.000
_cell.length_c   1.000
_cell.angle_alpha   90.00
_cell.angle_beta   90.00
_cell.angle_gamma   90.00
#
_symmetry.space_group_name_H-M   'P 1'
#
loop_
_entity.id
_entity.type
_entity.pdbx_description
1 polymer ?
#
loop_
_entity_poly.entity_id
_entity_poly.type
_entity_poly.pdbx_seq_one_letter_code
_entity_poly.pdbx_strand_id
1 'polypeptide(L)'
;MARKLRVEYAGAIYHVMNRGDRRERIFMDDADRQRFIDTLGEACAKTGRQVHAYVLMPNHFHVVVETLQANLVAGMKWLLGTYTSRFNRRHKLFGHLFSGRYKSLIVDGSGSGYLKSLGDYVHLNPARAKLVVADAPLQSFAWSSWPAYLLAPSKRPAWLRVDRLLGAWGIPEDSPAGRQQLERALEERRGAEEGEEFKPIRRGWCLGEETFREELLAQMSERMRAEHYGEERAATAEALAERIIAEELKRGRWQEADLKTRTKGDAVKVALAARLRAETTMTVGWIAERLAMGTRGYLNHLLYRRRKLGGE
;
A
#
# COMPACT_ATOMS: atom_id res chain seq x y z
N MET A 1 -3.16 5.67 -27.20
CA MET A 1 -3.00 6.87 -26.35
C MET A 1 -1.93 6.62 -25.30
N ALA A 2 -0.94 7.53 -25.20
CA ALA A 2 0.06 7.48 -24.16
C ALA A 2 -0.61 7.52 -22.77
N ARG A 3 -0.15 6.67 -21.86
CA ARG A 3 -0.74 6.57 -20.52
C ARG A 3 -0.26 7.75 -19.69
N LYS A 4 -1.19 8.53 -19.10
CA LYS A 4 -0.84 9.63 -18.20
C LYS A 4 0.08 9.13 -17.08
N LEU A 5 1.16 9.85 -16.84
CA LEU A 5 2.08 9.62 -15.73
C LEU A 5 1.34 9.81 -14.39
N ARG A 6 1.74 9.08 -13.37
CA ARG A 6 1.27 9.33 -12.00
C ARG A 6 2.23 10.28 -11.33
N VAL A 7 1.68 11.29 -10.68
CA VAL A 7 2.47 12.19 -9.84
C VAL A 7 2.84 11.42 -8.57
N GLU A 8 4.12 11.42 -8.25
CA GLU A 8 4.65 10.82 -7.02
C GLU A 8 5.69 11.78 -6.43
N TYR A 9 5.56 12.02 -5.13
CA TYR A 9 6.51 12.81 -4.35
C TYR A 9 6.50 12.33 -2.90
N ALA A 10 7.54 12.69 -2.16
CA ALA A 10 7.64 12.36 -0.74
C ALA A 10 6.59 13.13 0.08
N GLY A 11 5.91 12.45 0.99
CA GLY A 11 4.83 13.03 1.80
C GLY A 11 3.48 13.11 1.09
N ALA A 12 3.37 12.63 -0.15
CA ALA A 12 2.11 12.65 -0.88
C ALA A 12 1.08 11.69 -0.29
N ILE A 13 -0.15 12.17 -0.14
CA ILE A 13 -1.30 11.35 0.28
C ILE A 13 -2.12 10.98 -0.95
N TYR A 14 -2.49 9.72 -1.05
CA TYR A 14 -3.28 9.20 -2.16
C TYR A 14 -4.48 8.43 -1.66
N HIS A 15 -5.61 8.66 -2.29
CA HIS A 15 -6.70 7.70 -2.29
C HIS A 15 -6.48 6.70 -3.42
N VAL A 16 -6.22 5.47 -3.07
CA VAL A 16 -5.99 4.39 -4.03
C VAL A 16 -7.17 3.44 -4.02
N MET A 17 -7.66 3.07 -5.19
CA MET A 17 -8.72 2.09 -5.36
C MET A 17 -8.48 1.19 -6.55
N ASN A 18 -8.89 -0.07 -6.44
CA ASN A 18 -8.97 -0.97 -7.58
C ASN A 18 -10.18 -1.90 -7.41
N ARG A 19 -10.63 -2.45 -8.53
CA ARG A 19 -11.81 -3.30 -8.60
C ARG A 19 -11.47 -4.59 -9.34
N GLY A 20 -12.18 -5.65 -9.01
CA GLY A 20 -12.10 -6.92 -9.72
C GLY A 20 -12.41 -6.79 -11.19
N ASP A 21 -11.77 -7.60 -12.00
CA ASP A 21 -12.09 -7.70 -13.41
C ASP A 21 -13.57 -8.11 -13.57
N ARG A 22 -14.24 -7.56 -14.59
CA ARG A 22 -15.70 -7.75 -14.80
C ARG A 22 -16.57 -7.45 -13.58
N ARG A 23 -16.04 -6.69 -12.57
CA ARG A 23 -16.67 -6.43 -11.26
C ARG A 23 -16.83 -7.69 -10.40
N GLU A 24 -16.11 -8.73 -10.68
CA GLU A 24 -16.07 -9.96 -9.90
C GLU A 24 -15.51 -9.72 -8.51
N ARG A 25 -15.79 -10.64 -7.59
CA ARG A 25 -15.26 -10.59 -6.22
C ARG A 25 -13.76 -10.72 -6.22
N ILE A 26 -13.09 -9.87 -5.43
CA ILE A 26 -11.65 -9.95 -5.17
C ILE A 26 -11.36 -10.57 -3.80
N PHE A 27 -12.41 -10.86 -3.04
CA PHE A 27 -12.41 -11.58 -1.77
C PHE A 27 -13.55 -12.58 -1.80
N MET A 28 -13.25 -13.87 -1.81
CA MET A 28 -14.27 -14.93 -1.75
C MET A 28 -14.76 -15.14 -0.32
N ASP A 29 -13.86 -14.98 0.65
CA ASP A 29 -14.11 -15.15 2.08
C ASP A 29 -13.22 -14.22 2.94
N ASP A 30 -13.33 -14.36 4.24
CA ASP A 30 -12.60 -13.56 5.22
C ASP A 30 -11.11 -13.88 5.24
N ALA A 31 -10.71 -15.09 4.89
CA ALA A 31 -9.29 -15.45 4.77
C ALA A 31 -8.62 -14.69 3.60
N ASP A 32 -9.34 -14.38 2.53
CA ASP A 32 -8.83 -13.54 1.45
C ASP A 32 -8.67 -12.09 1.90
N ARG A 33 -9.64 -11.57 2.66
CA ARG A 33 -9.55 -10.20 3.22
C ARG A 33 -8.38 -10.07 4.18
N GLN A 34 -8.22 -11.02 5.08
CA GLN A 34 -7.07 -11.04 5.99
C GLN A 34 -5.76 -11.09 5.21
N ARG A 35 -5.66 -11.94 4.19
CA ARG A 35 -4.48 -12.04 3.33
C ARG A 35 -4.16 -10.77 2.57
N PHE A 36 -5.19 -9.99 2.21
CA PHE A 36 -4.99 -8.67 1.62
C PHE A 36 -4.40 -7.70 2.65
N ILE A 37 -4.95 -7.67 3.87
CA ILE A 37 -4.45 -6.83 4.98
C ILE A 37 -2.99 -7.19 5.32
N ASP A 38 -2.66 -8.48 5.42
CA ASP A 38 -1.28 -8.93 5.65
C ASP A 38 -0.35 -8.48 4.51
N THR A 39 -0.80 -8.61 3.25
CA THR A 39 -0.03 -8.18 2.09
C THR A 39 0.12 -6.65 2.04
N LEU A 40 -0.88 -5.89 2.50
CA LEU A 40 -0.81 -4.44 2.65
C LEU A 40 0.24 -4.06 3.71
N GLY A 41 0.24 -4.72 4.86
CA GLY A 41 1.26 -4.53 5.90
C GLY A 41 2.67 -4.82 5.41
N GLU A 42 2.87 -5.92 4.68
CA GLU A 42 4.14 -6.24 4.03
C GLU A 42 4.57 -5.14 3.02
N ALA A 43 3.63 -4.62 2.23
CA ALA A 43 3.92 -3.53 1.29
C ALA A 43 4.33 -2.25 2.03
N CYS A 44 3.68 -1.94 3.16
CA CYS A 44 4.04 -0.80 4.01
C CYS A 44 5.46 -0.95 4.57
N ALA A 45 5.79 -2.10 5.11
CA ALA A 45 7.13 -2.38 5.63
C ALA A 45 8.23 -2.24 4.56
N LYS A 46 7.96 -2.69 3.31
CA LYS A 46 8.92 -2.62 2.19
C LYS A 46 9.14 -1.23 1.63
N THR A 47 8.19 -0.33 1.77
CA THR A 47 8.18 0.96 1.08
C THR A 47 8.12 2.15 2.01
N GLY A 48 8.10 1.92 3.33
CA GLY A 48 8.01 2.97 4.33
C GLY A 48 6.70 3.75 4.31
N ARG A 49 5.66 3.25 3.61
CA ARG A 49 4.38 3.96 3.52
C ARG A 49 3.52 3.75 4.75
N GLN A 50 2.64 4.68 4.98
CA GLN A 50 1.66 4.66 6.07
C GLN A 50 0.25 4.67 5.50
N VAL A 51 -0.66 3.96 6.13
CA VAL A 51 -2.07 3.92 5.75
C VAL A 51 -2.86 4.74 6.76
N HIS A 52 -3.69 5.67 6.27
CA HIS A 52 -4.59 6.44 7.12
C HIS A 52 -5.97 5.80 7.24
N ALA A 53 -6.49 5.25 6.16
CA ALA A 53 -7.77 4.55 6.18
C ALA A 53 -7.81 3.47 5.10
N TYR A 54 -8.60 2.42 5.33
CA TYR A 54 -8.92 1.44 4.29
C TYR A 54 -10.31 0.84 4.50
N VAL A 55 -10.87 0.32 3.42
CA VAL A 55 -12.07 -0.52 3.42
C VAL A 55 -12.01 -1.55 2.30
N LEU A 56 -12.36 -2.79 2.64
CA LEU A 56 -12.38 -3.94 1.73
C LEU A 56 -13.82 -4.30 1.40
N MET A 57 -14.29 -3.82 0.25
CA MET A 57 -15.60 -4.13 -0.27
C MET A 57 -15.57 -5.46 -1.04
N PRO A 58 -16.67 -6.16 -1.26
CA PRO A 58 -16.64 -7.50 -1.86
C PRO A 58 -15.85 -7.60 -3.17
N ASN A 59 -15.93 -6.59 -4.03
CA ASN A 59 -15.32 -6.59 -5.36
C ASN A 59 -14.35 -5.42 -5.62
N HIS A 60 -14.02 -4.62 -4.61
CA HIS A 60 -13.08 -3.52 -4.70
C HIS A 60 -12.54 -3.14 -3.33
N PHE A 61 -11.52 -2.32 -3.30
CA PHE A 61 -10.99 -1.75 -2.08
C PHE A 61 -10.73 -0.25 -2.22
N HIS A 62 -10.70 0.45 -1.11
CA HIS A 62 -10.19 1.80 -0.98
C HIS A 62 -9.10 1.82 0.08
N VAL A 63 -7.99 2.51 -0.20
CA VAL A 63 -6.89 2.72 0.75
C VAL A 63 -6.43 4.17 0.65
N VAL A 64 -6.35 4.84 1.78
CA VAL A 64 -5.72 6.17 1.91
C VAL A 64 -4.31 5.95 2.39
N VAL A 65 -3.34 6.24 1.55
CA VAL A 65 -1.93 5.94 1.81
C VAL A 65 -1.07 7.19 1.66
N GLU A 66 -0.17 7.41 2.61
CA GLU A 66 0.90 8.41 2.55
C GLU A 66 2.21 7.71 2.18
N THR A 67 2.93 8.29 1.23
CA THR A 67 4.21 7.76 0.77
C THR A 67 5.33 8.67 1.27
N LEU A 68 6.17 8.16 2.18
CA LEU A 68 7.34 8.92 2.68
C LEU A 68 8.42 9.13 1.61
N GLN A 69 8.33 8.40 0.52
CA GLN A 69 9.18 8.50 -0.67
C GLN A 69 8.31 8.44 -1.93
N ALA A 70 8.82 8.91 -3.07
CA ALA A 70 8.12 8.89 -4.36
C ALA A 70 8.00 7.44 -4.93
N ASN A 71 7.33 6.53 -4.23
CA ASN A 71 7.32 5.08 -4.53
C ASN A 71 5.92 4.42 -4.60
N LEU A 72 4.87 5.21 -4.79
CA LEU A 72 3.49 4.67 -4.86
C LEU A 72 3.37 3.53 -5.88
N VAL A 73 3.90 3.72 -7.09
CA VAL A 73 3.78 2.74 -8.18
C VAL A 73 4.50 1.45 -7.84
N ALA A 74 5.73 1.53 -7.30
CA ALA A 74 6.50 0.35 -6.93
C ALA A 74 5.76 -0.49 -5.88
N GLY A 75 5.28 0.15 -4.83
CA GLY A 75 4.56 -0.56 -3.77
C GLY A 75 3.19 -1.07 -4.19
N MET A 76 2.44 -0.32 -5.01
CA MET A 76 1.15 -0.81 -5.50
C MET A 76 1.33 -1.97 -6.51
N LYS A 77 2.35 -1.92 -7.35
CA LYS A 77 2.71 -3.06 -8.22
C LYS A 77 3.02 -4.29 -7.39
N TRP A 78 3.77 -4.12 -6.31
CA TRP A 78 4.11 -5.23 -5.41
C TRP A 78 2.87 -5.76 -4.68
N LEU A 79 2.07 -4.90 -4.07
CA LEU A 79 0.84 -5.25 -3.35
C LEU A 79 -0.12 -6.05 -4.24
N LEU A 80 -0.52 -5.46 -5.37
CA LEU A 80 -1.53 -6.05 -6.25
C LEU A 80 -1.03 -7.33 -6.92
N GLY A 81 0.23 -7.37 -7.35
CA GLY A 81 0.83 -8.56 -7.95
C GLY A 81 0.98 -9.71 -6.95
N THR A 82 1.41 -9.40 -5.72
CA THR A 82 1.56 -10.41 -4.65
C THR A 82 0.20 -10.94 -4.22
N TYR A 83 -0.78 -10.05 -3.99
CA TYR A 83 -2.13 -10.47 -3.61
C TYR A 83 -2.77 -11.31 -4.72
N THR A 84 -2.73 -10.88 -5.98
CA THR A 84 -3.25 -11.67 -7.12
C THR A 84 -2.62 -13.07 -7.17
N SER A 85 -1.31 -13.15 -7.00
CA SER A 85 -0.61 -14.46 -6.98
C SER A 85 -1.06 -15.35 -5.81
N ARG A 86 -1.26 -14.77 -4.62
CA ARG A 86 -1.75 -15.47 -3.43
C ARG A 86 -3.19 -15.95 -3.60
N PHE A 87 -4.06 -15.08 -4.11
CA PHE A 87 -5.46 -15.36 -4.40
C PHE A 87 -5.60 -16.47 -5.44
N ASN A 88 -4.96 -16.33 -6.60
CA ASN A 88 -5.02 -17.31 -7.68
C ASN A 88 -4.51 -18.68 -7.24
N ARG A 89 -3.41 -18.73 -6.47
CA ARG A 89 -2.89 -20.00 -5.94
C ARG A 89 -3.88 -20.68 -4.99
N ARG A 90 -4.53 -19.90 -4.13
CA ARG A 90 -5.49 -20.42 -3.17
C ARG A 90 -6.72 -21.00 -3.86
N HIS A 91 -7.23 -20.27 -4.85
CA HIS A 91 -8.47 -20.62 -5.54
C HIS A 91 -8.25 -21.43 -6.82
N LYS A 92 -6.99 -21.80 -7.15
CA LYS A 92 -6.61 -22.53 -8.37
C LYS A 92 -7.05 -21.80 -9.64
N LEU A 93 -6.97 -20.46 -9.63
CA LEU A 93 -7.33 -19.57 -10.73
C LEU A 93 -6.10 -19.06 -11.47
N PHE A 94 -6.31 -18.53 -12.67
CA PHE A 94 -5.30 -17.94 -13.53
C PHE A 94 -5.76 -16.57 -14.05
N GLY A 95 -4.81 -15.76 -14.50
CA GLY A 95 -5.11 -14.47 -15.12
C GLY A 95 -5.19 -13.30 -14.15
N HIS A 96 -5.87 -12.25 -14.58
CA HIS A 96 -5.97 -10.99 -13.87
C HIS A 96 -7.11 -11.03 -12.85
N LEU A 97 -6.79 -10.66 -11.60
CA LEU A 97 -7.82 -10.47 -10.57
C LEU A 97 -8.43 -9.08 -10.66
N PHE A 98 -7.63 -8.06 -11.02
CA PHE A 98 -8.06 -6.67 -11.06
C PHE A 98 -8.25 -6.16 -12.48
N SER A 99 -9.28 -5.29 -12.65
CA SER A 99 -9.57 -4.62 -13.91
C SER A 99 -8.54 -3.51 -14.22
N GLY A 100 -7.42 -3.91 -14.80
CA GLY A 100 -6.37 -2.98 -15.22
C GLY A 100 -5.63 -2.31 -14.06
N ARG A 101 -5.18 -1.08 -14.29
CA ARG A 101 -4.40 -0.31 -13.29
C ARG A 101 -5.32 0.25 -12.19
N TYR A 102 -4.81 0.27 -10.95
CA TYR A 102 -5.49 0.98 -9.86
C TYR A 102 -5.70 2.45 -10.19
N LYS A 103 -6.75 3.07 -9.67
CA LYS A 103 -6.94 4.52 -9.66
C LYS A 103 -6.22 5.12 -8.46
N SER A 104 -5.65 6.29 -8.64
CA SER A 104 -5.07 7.10 -7.56
C SER A 104 -5.52 8.54 -7.72
N LEU A 105 -6.02 9.10 -6.64
CA LEU A 105 -6.38 10.49 -6.46
C LEU A 105 -5.39 11.08 -5.47
N ILE A 106 -4.71 12.17 -5.82
CA ILE A 106 -3.82 12.88 -4.89
C ILE A 106 -4.70 13.75 -3.99
N VAL A 107 -4.37 13.79 -2.71
CA VAL A 107 -5.16 14.49 -1.70
C VAL A 107 -4.31 15.55 -1.01
N ASP A 108 -4.84 16.75 -0.94
CA ASP A 108 -4.27 17.81 -0.14
C ASP A 108 -4.40 17.47 1.35
N GLY A 109 -3.24 17.31 1.98
CA GLY A 109 -3.14 17.00 3.42
C GLY A 109 -2.87 18.22 4.31
N SER A 110 -2.94 19.44 3.79
CA SER A 110 -2.54 20.67 4.46
C SER A 110 -3.50 21.17 5.54
N GLY A 111 -4.63 20.47 5.80
CA GLY A 111 -5.59 20.87 6.85
C GLY A 111 -6.90 21.45 6.31
N SER A 112 -7.06 21.58 4.99
CA SER A 112 -8.27 22.11 4.30
C SER A 112 -9.52 21.21 4.38
N GLY A 113 -9.50 20.16 5.22
CA GLY A 113 -10.64 19.26 5.41
C GLY A 113 -10.75 18.12 4.39
N TYR A 114 -9.95 18.12 3.32
CA TYR A 114 -10.02 17.09 2.28
C TYR A 114 -9.65 15.69 2.80
N LEU A 115 -8.66 15.60 3.69
CA LEU A 115 -8.27 14.32 4.30
C LEU A 115 -9.39 13.79 5.21
N LYS A 116 -10.06 14.66 5.97
CA LYS A 116 -11.24 14.32 6.78
C LYS A 116 -12.36 13.76 5.89
N SER A 117 -12.76 14.50 4.86
CA SER A 117 -13.82 14.09 3.94
C SER A 117 -13.49 12.74 3.28
N LEU A 118 -12.23 12.50 2.94
CA LEU A 118 -11.80 11.22 2.39
C LEU A 118 -11.83 10.09 3.43
N GLY A 119 -11.41 10.36 4.68
CA GLY A 119 -11.50 9.41 5.78
C GLY A 119 -12.95 8.98 6.03
N ASP A 120 -13.86 9.95 6.08
CA ASP A 120 -15.30 9.73 6.23
C ASP A 120 -15.84 8.91 5.06
N TYR A 121 -15.47 9.28 3.83
CA TYR A 121 -15.83 8.51 2.63
C TYR A 121 -15.44 7.05 2.73
N VAL A 122 -14.25 6.74 3.22
CA VAL A 122 -13.75 5.37 3.34
C VAL A 122 -14.44 4.63 4.47
N HIS A 123 -14.56 5.24 5.65
CA HIS A 123 -15.13 4.58 6.82
C HIS A 123 -16.66 4.40 6.72
N LEU A 124 -17.38 5.33 6.08
CA LEU A 124 -18.82 5.25 5.85
C LEU A 124 -19.19 4.39 4.62
N ASN A 125 -18.22 3.96 3.83
CA ASN A 125 -18.47 3.18 2.61
C ASN A 125 -19.32 1.90 2.86
N PRO A 126 -19.07 1.10 3.94
CA PRO A 126 -19.89 -0.07 4.24
C PRO A 126 -21.36 0.27 4.53
N ALA A 127 -21.62 1.35 5.24
CA ALA A 127 -22.99 1.81 5.53
C ALA A 127 -23.71 2.25 4.25
N ARG A 128 -23.05 3.06 3.41
CA ARG A 128 -23.59 3.46 2.09
C ARG A 128 -23.85 2.28 1.16
N ALA A 129 -23.04 1.25 1.25
CA ALA A 129 -23.24 0.01 0.49
C ALA A 129 -24.26 -0.94 1.14
N LYS A 130 -24.90 -0.53 2.25
CA LYS A 130 -25.86 -1.34 3.02
C LYS A 130 -25.27 -2.66 3.54
N LEU A 131 -23.95 -2.70 3.76
CA LEU A 131 -23.25 -3.84 4.38
C LEU A 131 -23.28 -3.75 5.92
N VAL A 132 -23.61 -2.58 6.45
CA VAL A 132 -23.92 -2.33 7.87
C VAL A 132 -25.37 -1.86 7.92
N VAL A 133 -26.21 -2.60 8.61
CA VAL A 133 -27.63 -2.23 8.79
C VAL A 133 -27.75 -1.01 9.71
N ALA A 134 -28.86 -0.29 9.61
CA ALA A 134 -29.03 1.00 10.30
C ALA A 134 -28.77 0.92 11.80
N ASP A 135 -29.25 -0.13 12.44
CA ASP A 135 -29.18 -0.32 13.90
C ASP A 135 -27.86 -0.92 14.39
N ALA A 136 -26.98 -1.37 13.48
CA ALA A 136 -25.67 -1.89 13.87
C ALA A 136 -24.62 -0.77 13.85
N PRO A 137 -23.67 -0.73 14.81
CA PRO A 137 -22.62 0.26 14.80
C PRO A 137 -21.65 0.05 13.64
N LEU A 138 -21.02 1.12 13.13
CA LEU A 138 -20.05 1.06 12.02
C LEU A 138 -18.90 0.07 12.27
N GLN A 139 -18.47 -0.07 13.51
CA GLN A 139 -17.42 -1.01 13.91
C GLN A 139 -17.79 -2.49 13.71
N SER A 140 -19.07 -2.81 13.48
CA SER A 140 -19.48 -4.18 13.15
C SER A 140 -18.95 -4.66 11.80
N PHE A 141 -18.52 -3.73 10.91
CA PHE A 141 -17.84 -4.08 9.67
C PHE A 141 -16.34 -4.24 9.90
N ALA A 142 -15.92 -5.48 10.16
CA ALA A 142 -14.53 -5.80 10.50
C ALA A 142 -13.51 -5.50 9.38
N TRP A 143 -13.93 -5.37 8.12
CA TRP A 143 -13.06 -5.27 6.95
C TRP A 143 -12.77 -3.83 6.53
N SER A 144 -12.67 -2.95 7.52
CA SER A 144 -12.19 -1.57 7.37
C SER A 144 -11.20 -1.22 8.47
N SER A 145 -10.50 -0.10 8.31
CA SER A 145 -9.65 0.44 9.38
C SER A 145 -10.45 0.98 10.57
N TRP A 146 -11.76 1.18 10.43
CA TRP A 146 -12.58 1.81 11.45
C TRP A 146 -12.52 1.11 12.83
N PRO A 147 -12.69 -0.22 12.95
CA PRO A 147 -12.56 -0.88 14.25
C PRO A 147 -11.21 -0.65 14.92
N ALA A 148 -10.12 -0.57 14.13
CA ALA A 148 -8.79 -0.31 14.65
C ALA A 148 -8.61 1.12 15.18
N TYR A 149 -9.37 2.11 14.67
CA TYR A 149 -9.37 3.48 15.19
C TYR A 149 -9.87 3.56 16.63
N LEU A 150 -10.75 2.65 17.04
CA LEU A 150 -11.33 2.60 18.39
C LEU A 150 -10.45 1.83 19.38
N LEU A 151 -9.43 1.11 18.90
CA LEU A 151 -8.50 0.39 19.75
C LEU A 151 -7.41 1.30 20.34
N ALA A 152 -6.80 0.86 21.43
CA ALA A 152 -5.59 1.46 21.95
C ALA A 152 -4.42 1.36 20.94
N PRO A 153 -3.47 2.32 20.92
CA PRO A 153 -2.36 2.32 19.96
C PRO A 153 -1.57 1.01 19.91
N SER A 154 -1.34 0.37 21.06
CA SER A 154 -0.61 -0.90 21.17
C SER A 154 -1.31 -2.12 20.52
N LYS A 155 -2.59 -1.99 20.22
CA LYS A 155 -3.39 -3.06 19.59
C LYS A 155 -3.62 -2.85 18.10
N ARG A 156 -3.04 -1.79 17.52
CA ARG A 156 -3.16 -1.45 16.11
C ARG A 156 -2.01 -1.99 15.29
N PRO A 157 -2.21 -2.26 14.00
CA PRO A 157 -1.10 -2.48 13.08
C PRO A 157 -0.16 -1.26 13.06
N ALA A 158 1.15 -1.45 13.16
CA ALA A 158 2.15 -0.36 13.19
C ALA A 158 2.14 0.50 11.91
N TRP A 159 1.66 -0.03 10.79
CA TRP A 159 1.52 0.69 9.53
C TRP A 159 0.24 1.53 9.41
N LEU A 160 -0.70 1.40 10.36
CA LEU A 160 -1.92 2.22 10.41
C LEU A 160 -1.65 3.49 11.22
N ARG A 161 -1.70 4.63 10.55
CA ARG A 161 -1.49 5.94 11.12
C ARG A 161 -2.83 6.66 11.32
N VAL A 162 -3.19 6.94 12.56
CA VAL A 162 -4.51 7.52 12.92
C VAL A 162 -4.45 9.00 13.30
N ASP A 163 -3.29 9.50 13.75
CA ASP A 163 -3.09 10.86 14.27
C ASP A 163 -3.56 11.96 13.32
N ARG A 164 -3.28 11.82 12.02
CA ARG A 164 -3.69 12.84 11.03
C ARG A 164 -5.21 12.96 10.88
N LEU A 165 -5.91 11.82 10.86
CA LEU A 165 -7.39 11.84 10.79
C LEU A 165 -8.01 12.28 12.11
N LEU A 166 -7.45 11.90 13.25
CA LEU A 166 -7.87 12.42 14.56
C LEU A 166 -7.72 13.95 14.59
N GLY A 167 -6.55 14.48 14.19
CA GLY A 167 -6.31 15.92 14.09
C GLY A 167 -7.27 16.61 13.14
N ALA A 168 -7.58 16.02 11.99
CA ALA A 168 -8.55 16.56 11.03
C ALA A 168 -9.99 16.60 11.58
N TRP A 169 -10.30 15.79 12.60
CA TRP A 169 -11.54 15.84 13.37
C TRP A 169 -11.47 16.75 14.60
N GLY A 170 -10.34 17.50 14.79
CA GLY A 170 -10.13 18.35 15.95
C GLY A 170 -9.87 17.59 17.24
N ILE A 171 -9.42 16.35 17.15
CA ILE A 171 -9.07 15.52 18.31
C ILE A 171 -7.54 15.52 18.43
N PRO A 172 -6.98 16.27 19.41
CA PRO A 172 -5.53 16.49 19.49
C PRO A 172 -4.76 15.27 20.00
N GLU A 173 -5.42 14.41 20.76
CA GLU A 173 -4.77 13.26 21.39
C GLU A 173 -5.54 11.94 21.14
N ASP A 174 -4.80 10.88 20.89
CA ASP A 174 -5.32 9.52 20.79
C ASP A 174 -5.60 8.92 22.18
N SER A 175 -6.57 9.49 22.86
CA SER A 175 -7.05 9.07 24.17
C SER A 175 -8.36 8.27 24.09
N PRO A 176 -8.76 7.52 25.12
CA PRO A 176 -10.06 6.86 25.15
C PRO A 176 -11.23 7.84 24.91
N ALA A 177 -11.16 9.03 25.49
CA ALA A 177 -12.17 10.08 25.30
C ALA A 177 -12.19 10.60 23.86
N GLY A 178 -11.01 10.83 23.27
CA GLY A 178 -10.90 11.26 21.86
C GLY A 178 -11.46 10.20 20.89
N ARG A 179 -11.20 8.93 21.14
CA ARG A 179 -11.77 7.83 20.33
C ARG A 179 -13.30 7.75 20.43
N GLN A 180 -13.87 7.94 21.64
CA GLN A 180 -15.32 8.02 21.82
C GLN A 180 -15.93 9.24 21.13
N GLN A 181 -15.24 10.38 21.17
CA GLN A 181 -15.68 11.60 20.46
C GLN A 181 -15.71 11.32 18.96
N LEU A 182 -14.65 10.72 18.39
CA LEU A 182 -14.59 10.35 16.97
C LEU A 182 -15.71 9.39 16.59
N GLU A 183 -15.95 8.36 17.41
CA GLU A 183 -17.00 7.38 17.18
C GLU A 183 -18.38 8.03 17.10
N ARG A 184 -18.73 8.85 18.09
CA ARG A 184 -20.01 9.59 18.08
C ARG A 184 -20.13 10.50 16.87
N ALA A 185 -19.12 11.28 16.58
CA ALA A 185 -19.14 12.21 15.44
C ALA A 185 -19.29 11.49 14.08
N LEU A 186 -18.70 10.32 13.89
CA LEU A 186 -18.84 9.57 12.64
C LEU A 186 -20.19 8.85 12.54
N GLU A 187 -20.75 8.36 13.65
CA GLU A 187 -22.10 7.78 13.67
C GLU A 187 -23.18 8.86 13.43
N GLU A 188 -23.04 10.06 14.00
CA GLU A 188 -23.91 11.20 13.71
C GLU A 188 -23.84 11.57 12.21
N ARG A 189 -22.62 11.65 11.66
CA ARG A 189 -22.42 11.95 10.24
C ARG A 189 -23.01 10.87 9.33
N ARG A 190 -23.02 9.61 9.74
CA ARG A 190 -23.66 8.51 9.02
C ARG A 190 -25.15 8.77 8.78
N GLY A 191 -25.85 9.35 9.75
CA GLY A 191 -27.27 9.69 9.65
C GLY A 191 -27.57 10.92 8.80
N ALA A 192 -26.62 11.84 8.69
CA ALA A 192 -26.77 13.11 7.98
C ALA A 192 -26.24 13.11 6.53
N GLU A 193 -25.73 11.98 6.04
CA GLU A 193 -24.98 11.91 4.78
C GLU A 193 -25.89 11.98 3.54
N GLU A 194 -25.74 13.03 2.73
CA GLU A 194 -26.47 13.19 1.46
C GLU A 194 -25.73 12.58 0.24
N GLY A 195 -24.50 12.14 0.39
CA GLY A 195 -23.71 11.47 -0.66
C GLY A 195 -23.19 12.35 -1.79
N GLU A 196 -23.70 13.57 -1.96
CA GLU A 196 -23.26 14.54 -2.98
C GLU A 196 -21.87 15.09 -2.69
N GLU A 197 -21.54 15.31 -1.42
CA GLU A 197 -20.24 15.81 -0.95
C GLU A 197 -19.06 14.95 -1.37
N PHE A 198 -19.29 13.67 -1.66
CA PHE A 198 -18.26 12.73 -2.11
C PHE A 198 -18.07 12.62 -3.62
N LYS A 199 -18.81 13.43 -4.41
CA LYS A 199 -18.63 13.44 -5.88
C LYS A 199 -17.19 13.73 -6.30
N PRO A 200 -16.47 14.69 -5.69
CA PRO A 200 -15.07 14.97 -6.03
C PRO A 200 -14.14 13.76 -5.79
N ILE A 201 -14.40 12.98 -4.74
CA ILE A 201 -13.62 11.79 -4.39
C ILE A 201 -13.78 10.67 -5.44
N ARG A 202 -14.95 10.61 -6.08
CA ARG A 202 -15.25 9.57 -7.09
C ARG A 202 -14.72 9.91 -8.47
N ARG A 203 -14.49 11.20 -8.77
CA ARG A 203 -14.11 11.71 -10.09
C ARG A 203 -12.94 12.68 -9.96
N GLY A 204 -11.97 12.56 -10.84
CA GLY A 204 -10.80 13.44 -10.83
C GLY A 204 -9.49 12.71 -10.57
N TRP A 205 -8.43 13.47 -10.42
CA TRP A 205 -7.06 13.00 -10.17
C TRP A 205 -6.43 13.70 -8.95
N CYS A 206 -7.02 14.82 -8.51
CA CYS A 206 -6.60 15.64 -7.38
C CYS A 206 -7.83 16.02 -6.56
N LEU A 207 -7.70 15.97 -5.23
CA LEU A 207 -8.65 16.45 -4.23
C LEU A 207 -7.92 17.48 -3.38
N GLY A 208 -8.15 18.75 -3.62
CA GLY A 208 -7.49 19.89 -3.00
C GLY A 208 -7.99 21.18 -3.61
N GLU A 209 -7.51 22.29 -3.06
CA GLU A 209 -7.76 23.63 -3.59
C GLU A 209 -7.11 23.84 -4.95
N GLU A 210 -7.50 24.90 -5.66
CA GLU A 210 -6.98 25.17 -7.00
C GLU A 210 -5.48 25.47 -6.97
N THR A 211 -4.99 26.18 -5.95
CA THR A 211 -3.56 26.44 -5.73
C THR A 211 -2.74 25.16 -5.63
N PHE A 212 -3.18 24.20 -4.82
CA PHE A 212 -2.57 22.87 -4.71
C PHE A 212 -2.54 22.14 -6.06
N ARG A 213 -3.63 22.24 -6.80
CA ARG A 213 -3.73 21.64 -8.13
C ARG A 213 -2.78 22.27 -9.13
N GLU A 214 -2.65 23.59 -9.13
CA GLU A 214 -1.72 24.34 -9.99
C GLU A 214 -0.27 24.00 -9.68
N GLU A 215 0.11 23.91 -8.40
CA GLU A 215 1.43 23.47 -7.97
C GLU A 215 1.77 22.06 -8.47
N LEU A 216 0.82 21.14 -8.37
CA LEU A 216 0.99 19.78 -8.91
C LEU A 216 1.14 19.77 -10.42
N LEU A 217 0.38 20.60 -11.14
CA LEU A 217 0.49 20.71 -12.59
C LEU A 217 1.82 21.32 -13.02
N ALA A 218 2.34 22.32 -12.30
CA ALA A 218 3.66 22.88 -12.51
C ALA A 218 4.76 21.82 -12.33
N GLN A 219 4.74 21.08 -11.22
CA GLN A 219 5.67 19.98 -10.96
C GLN A 219 5.59 18.88 -12.03
N MET A 220 4.39 18.56 -12.52
CA MET A 220 4.21 17.60 -13.62
C MET A 220 4.84 18.08 -14.91
N SER A 221 4.69 19.38 -15.23
CA SER A 221 5.24 19.99 -16.44
C SER A 221 6.77 19.99 -16.43
N GLU A 222 7.39 20.30 -15.30
CA GLU A 222 8.84 20.23 -15.11
C GLU A 222 9.37 18.80 -15.28
N ARG A 223 8.69 17.82 -14.66
CA ARG A 223 9.09 16.41 -14.75
C ARG A 223 8.84 15.78 -16.13
N MET A 224 7.85 16.24 -16.87
CA MET A 224 7.63 15.80 -18.26
C MET A 224 8.73 16.32 -19.22
N ARG A 225 9.37 17.43 -18.89
CA ARG A 225 10.52 17.97 -19.64
C ARG A 225 11.81 17.22 -19.35
N ALA A 226 11.93 16.66 -18.13
CA ALA A 226 13.03 15.76 -17.77
C ALA A 226 12.61 14.31 -18.12
N GLU A 227 13.13 13.74 -19.20
CA GLU A 227 12.77 12.41 -19.73
C GLU A 227 13.05 11.20 -18.82
N HIS A 228 13.30 11.40 -17.52
CA HIS A 228 13.86 10.38 -16.61
C HIS A 228 12.89 9.70 -15.65
N TYR A 229 11.59 9.78 -15.83
CA TYR A 229 10.60 9.33 -14.86
C TYR A 229 10.56 7.80 -14.59
N GLY A 230 11.06 6.98 -15.50
CA GLY A 230 11.19 5.53 -15.33
C GLY A 230 12.47 5.12 -14.59
N GLU A 231 13.54 5.86 -14.79
CA GLU A 231 14.87 5.57 -14.25
C GLU A 231 15.01 5.97 -12.78
N GLU A 232 14.45 7.12 -12.35
CA GLU A 232 14.49 7.53 -10.93
C GLU A 232 13.77 6.56 -9.99
N ARG A 233 12.69 5.90 -10.46
CA ARG A 233 11.95 4.90 -9.68
C ARG A 233 12.67 3.58 -9.56
N ALA A 234 13.28 3.14 -10.64
CA ALA A 234 14.17 1.99 -10.64
C ALA A 234 15.36 2.30 -9.74
N ALA A 235 15.96 3.49 -9.87
CA ALA A 235 17.09 3.96 -9.10
C ALA A 235 16.82 3.97 -7.59
N THR A 236 15.64 4.40 -7.11
CA THR A 236 15.35 4.45 -5.66
C THR A 236 15.22 3.06 -5.04
N ALA A 237 14.51 2.14 -5.69
CA ALA A 237 14.35 0.77 -5.20
C ALA A 237 15.65 -0.03 -5.34
N GLU A 238 16.39 0.20 -6.41
CA GLU A 238 17.68 -0.40 -6.68
C GLU A 238 18.75 0.16 -5.75
N ALA A 239 18.79 1.46 -5.47
CA ALA A 239 19.70 2.08 -4.51
C ALA A 239 19.53 1.51 -3.09
N LEU A 240 18.28 1.26 -2.66
CA LEU A 240 18.03 0.58 -1.40
C LEU A 240 18.58 -0.86 -1.41
N ALA A 241 18.36 -1.59 -2.49
CA ALA A 241 18.86 -2.95 -2.63
C ALA A 241 20.40 -3.00 -2.65
N GLU A 242 21.04 -2.09 -3.39
CA GLU A 242 22.50 -1.97 -3.45
C GLU A 242 23.10 -1.59 -2.08
N ARG A 243 22.45 -0.72 -1.32
CA ARG A 243 22.88 -0.41 0.05
C ARG A 243 22.84 -1.65 0.95
N ILE A 244 21.77 -2.45 0.89
CA ILE A 244 21.66 -3.70 1.64
C ILE A 244 22.76 -4.69 1.22
N ILE A 245 23.06 -4.79 -0.07
CA ILE A 245 24.13 -5.64 -0.59
C ILE A 245 25.47 -5.18 -0.02
N ALA A 246 25.81 -3.89 -0.11
CA ALA A 246 27.04 -3.34 0.40
C ALA A 246 27.21 -3.57 1.91
N GLU A 247 26.15 -3.37 2.70
CA GLU A 247 26.15 -3.66 4.15
C GLU A 247 26.46 -5.13 4.45
N GLU A 248 25.81 -6.07 3.73
CA GLU A 248 26.03 -7.50 3.95
C GLU A 248 27.40 -7.98 3.47
N LEU A 249 27.90 -7.46 2.35
CA LEU A 249 29.24 -7.75 1.89
C LEU A 249 30.28 -7.28 2.91
N LYS A 250 30.14 -6.06 3.43
CA LYS A 250 31.03 -5.52 4.49
C LYS A 250 30.98 -6.39 5.76
N ARG A 251 29.78 -6.77 6.20
CA ARG A 251 29.56 -7.61 7.39
C ARG A 251 30.19 -8.99 7.23
N GLY A 252 30.06 -9.58 6.05
CA GLY A 252 30.59 -10.88 5.71
C GLY A 252 32.09 -10.88 5.34
N ARG A 253 32.74 -9.71 5.27
CA ARG A 253 34.09 -9.52 4.72
C ARG A 253 34.21 -10.07 3.29
N TRP A 254 33.19 -9.90 2.49
CA TRP A 254 33.14 -10.26 1.08
C TRP A 254 33.41 -9.05 0.20
N GLN A 255 33.97 -9.35 -0.98
CA GLN A 255 34.09 -8.38 -2.05
C GLN A 255 33.03 -8.61 -3.13
N GLU A 256 32.79 -7.63 -3.97
CA GLU A 256 31.82 -7.72 -5.07
C GLU A 256 32.12 -8.92 -5.99
N ALA A 257 33.39 -9.23 -6.20
CA ALA A 257 33.83 -10.39 -6.99
C ALA A 257 33.37 -11.73 -6.40
N ASP A 258 33.20 -11.83 -5.08
CA ASP A 258 32.75 -13.04 -4.41
C ASP A 258 31.35 -13.45 -4.83
N LEU A 259 30.49 -12.49 -5.21
CA LEU A 259 29.17 -12.77 -5.72
C LEU A 259 29.19 -13.58 -7.04
N LYS A 260 30.24 -13.42 -7.85
CA LYS A 260 30.39 -14.15 -9.11
C LYS A 260 31.12 -15.47 -8.96
N THR A 261 32.11 -15.52 -8.06
CA THR A 261 33.00 -16.68 -7.90
C THR A 261 32.43 -17.77 -7.01
N ARG A 262 31.66 -17.41 -5.98
CA ARG A 262 31.04 -18.37 -5.06
C ARG A 262 29.86 -19.09 -5.67
N THR A 263 29.55 -20.27 -5.15
CA THR A 263 28.47 -21.11 -5.66
C THR A 263 27.11 -20.39 -5.62
N LYS A 264 26.23 -20.72 -6.55
CA LYS A 264 24.88 -20.12 -6.63
C LYS A 264 24.03 -20.41 -5.40
N GLY A 265 24.27 -21.51 -4.70
CA GLY A 265 23.55 -21.93 -3.48
C GLY A 265 24.29 -21.59 -2.17
N ASP A 266 25.33 -20.77 -2.20
CA ASP A 266 26.05 -20.33 -1.00
C ASP A 266 25.09 -19.78 0.05
N ALA A 267 25.26 -20.21 1.30
CA ALA A 267 24.33 -19.88 2.39
C ALA A 267 24.22 -18.36 2.64
N VAL A 268 25.34 -17.63 2.50
CA VAL A 268 25.37 -16.16 2.66
C VAL A 268 24.59 -15.49 1.52
N LYS A 269 24.80 -15.94 0.27
CA LYS A 269 24.03 -15.44 -0.88
C LYS A 269 22.52 -15.71 -0.72
N VAL A 270 22.15 -16.89 -0.25
CA VAL A 270 20.76 -17.24 0.00
C VAL A 270 20.15 -16.38 1.14
N ALA A 271 20.94 -16.10 2.19
CA ALA A 271 20.54 -15.20 3.26
C ALA A 271 20.34 -13.78 2.77
N LEU A 272 21.28 -13.25 1.99
CA LEU A 272 21.20 -11.92 1.38
C LEU A 272 20.00 -11.82 0.41
N ALA A 273 19.80 -12.83 -0.41
CA ALA A 273 18.63 -12.87 -1.31
C ALA A 273 17.30 -12.88 -0.54
N ALA A 274 17.24 -13.58 0.60
CA ALA A 274 16.06 -13.60 1.47
C ALA A 274 15.83 -12.21 2.10
N ARG A 275 16.88 -11.53 2.58
CA ARG A 275 16.82 -10.17 3.11
C ARG A 275 16.32 -9.17 2.05
N LEU A 276 16.93 -9.18 0.86
CA LEU A 276 16.50 -8.32 -0.26
C LEU A 276 15.03 -8.55 -0.63
N ARG A 277 14.59 -9.80 -0.63
CA ARG A 277 13.19 -10.12 -0.89
C ARG A 277 12.26 -9.65 0.22
N ALA A 278 12.69 -9.65 1.47
CA ALA A 278 11.92 -9.18 2.61
C ALA A 278 11.84 -7.65 2.65
N GLU A 279 12.92 -6.94 2.41
CA GLU A 279 13.07 -5.51 2.68
C GLU A 279 12.90 -4.61 1.44
N THR A 280 12.88 -5.18 0.21
CA THR A 280 12.79 -4.40 -1.03
C THR A 280 11.63 -4.84 -1.92
N THR A 281 11.31 -4.00 -2.91
CA THR A 281 10.36 -4.33 -3.98
C THR A 281 11.02 -4.98 -5.19
N MET A 282 12.32 -5.31 -5.11
CA MET A 282 13.07 -5.90 -6.21
C MET A 282 12.51 -7.27 -6.61
N THR A 283 12.50 -7.55 -7.92
CA THR A 283 12.00 -8.82 -8.42
C THR A 283 12.98 -9.96 -8.12
N VAL A 284 12.47 -11.18 -7.98
CA VAL A 284 13.33 -12.38 -7.81
C VAL A 284 14.29 -12.55 -8.98
N GLY A 285 13.89 -12.14 -10.20
CA GLY A 285 14.76 -12.15 -11.37
C GLY A 285 15.96 -11.23 -11.19
N TRP A 286 15.72 -9.98 -10.83
CA TRP A 286 16.78 -9.00 -10.55
C TRP A 286 17.72 -9.49 -9.43
N ILE A 287 17.16 -9.98 -8.33
CA ILE A 287 17.97 -10.52 -7.21
C ILE A 287 18.84 -11.68 -7.67
N ALA A 288 18.31 -12.61 -8.49
CA ALA A 288 19.05 -13.74 -8.99
C ALA A 288 20.20 -13.32 -9.91
N GLU A 289 19.97 -12.35 -10.76
CA GLU A 289 20.96 -11.79 -11.67
C GLU A 289 22.03 -11.01 -10.90
N ARG A 290 21.63 -10.08 -10.03
CA ARG A 290 22.53 -9.21 -9.25
C ARG A 290 23.46 -10.00 -8.33
N LEU A 291 22.98 -11.07 -7.69
CA LEU A 291 23.76 -11.93 -6.82
C LEU A 291 24.41 -13.11 -7.54
N ALA A 292 24.36 -13.15 -8.87
CA ALA A 292 24.89 -14.25 -9.68
C ALA A 292 24.39 -15.63 -9.21
N MET A 293 23.08 -15.76 -8.91
CA MET A 293 22.47 -16.99 -8.39
C MET A 293 21.77 -17.83 -9.48
N GLY A 294 21.91 -17.47 -10.75
CA GLY A 294 21.33 -18.18 -11.87
C GLY A 294 19.90 -17.75 -12.19
N THR A 295 19.00 -18.70 -12.44
CA THR A 295 17.64 -18.36 -12.88
C THR A 295 16.71 -18.00 -11.72
N ARG A 296 15.65 -17.22 -12.03
CA ARG A 296 14.54 -16.94 -11.10
C ARG A 296 13.98 -18.21 -10.45
N GLY A 297 13.84 -19.29 -11.24
CA GLY A 297 13.30 -20.57 -10.76
C GLY A 297 14.21 -21.21 -9.71
N TYR A 298 15.52 -21.22 -9.97
CA TYR A 298 16.50 -21.77 -9.05
C TYR A 298 16.56 -20.96 -7.73
N LEU A 299 16.59 -19.65 -7.80
CA LEU A 299 16.53 -18.82 -6.59
C LEU A 299 15.25 -19.04 -5.78
N ASN A 300 14.10 -19.14 -6.42
CA ASN A 300 12.84 -19.46 -5.73
C ASN A 300 12.91 -20.81 -5.00
N HIS A 301 13.54 -21.82 -5.61
CA HIS A 301 13.75 -23.12 -4.97
C HIS A 301 14.65 -23.01 -3.72
N LEU A 302 15.76 -22.28 -3.80
CA LEU A 302 16.65 -22.05 -2.67
C LEU A 302 15.95 -21.32 -1.51
N LEU A 303 15.19 -20.28 -1.80
CA LEU A 303 14.42 -19.53 -0.81
C LEU A 303 13.32 -20.38 -0.16
N TYR A 304 12.67 -21.25 -0.95
CA TYR A 304 11.69 -22.20 -0.42
C TYR A 304 12.34 -23.21 0.53
N ARG A 305 13.48 -23.81 0.14
CA ARG A 305 14.23 -24.74 1.00
C ARG A 305 14.65 -24.07 2.33
N ARG A 306 15.20 -22.86 2.25
CA ARG A 306 15.60 -22.10 3.46
C ARG A 306 14.41 -21.94 4.43
N ARG A 307 13.24 -21.52 3.91
CA ARG A 307 12.04 -21.35 4.75
C ARG A 307 11.57 -22.66 5.39
N LYS A 308 11.71 -23.77 4.67
CA LYS A 308 11.32 -25.10 5.19
C LYS A 308 12.28 -25.62 6.25
N LEU A 309 13.55 -25.30 6.17
CA LEU A 309 14.59 -25.71 7.11
C LEU A 309 14.68 -24.77 8.33
N GLY A 310 14.25 -23.52 8.21
CA GLY A 310 14.27 -22.50 9.28
C GLY A 310 13.09 -22.50 10.23
N GLY A 311 12.12 -23.41 10.12
CA GLY A 311 11.09 -23.66 11.15
C GLY A 311 10.12 -22.51 11.41
N GLU A 312 9.75 -21.68 10.37
CA GLU A 312 8.61 -20.76 10.43
C GLU A 312 7.73 -20.85 9.17
#